data_6d1e3484dfc1a3eaf8ff9b41b2cacf59
#
_entry.id   6d1e3484dfc1a3eaf8ff9b41b2cacf59
#
_cell.length_a   1.000
_cell.length_b   1.000
_cell.length_c   1.000
_cell.angle_alpha   90.00
_cell.angle_beta   90.00
_cell.angle_gamma   90.00
#
_symmetry.space_group_name_H-M   'P 1'
#
loop_
_entity.id
_entity.type
_entity.pdbx_description
1 polymer ?
#
loop_
_entity_poly.entity_id
_entity_poly.type
_entity_poly.pdbx_seq_one_letter_code
_entity_poly.pdbx_strand_id
1 'polypeptide(L)'
;IDVAEKKGIHIDYEKLGQLLNVVVIPIQASKEIGIEKVKTALSSINKNKIDNTDYSFSSEKETYAYIEDLLSKCTKTSKTSKNSKKHIKENLDNIMLNPWFAYPIFFAIMALMFQVTFSWIGQPLSDLLDSLLNDSLVPIIEGWINNYSPWFQSLILDGIVGGVGGILVLLPVILSLFACITILEDSGYMARVAFLMDKIMRKMGLSGKAFIPMIVGFGCSVPAIMSARTLESEKDRKLTALLVPLMSCNARLPVYSIFASVFFPKYVGLVVASLYFLGIILAFILGIIFKHLIFKNEEEPLLIELPEYKLPSLKNLFVQLYEKSKNFLIKAGTLIFAMSIILWFLSNFNFSGMTDVNDSILASIGGFIAPIFKPLGFGNWQSSVSLLTGLIAKETVVSSMGVIFAGNLEVMLPLHFTALSAFLFFDVSAPVFKRRIAN
;
A
#
# COMPACT_ATOMS: atom_id res chain seq x y z
N ILE A 1 7.85 25.38 -17.33
CA ILE A 1 8.67 26.59 -17.51
C ILE A 1 9.17 27.12 -16.19
N ASP A 2 8.32 27.30 -15.20
CA ASP A 2 8.67 27.88 -13.88
C ASP A 2 9.86 27.19 -13.19
N VAL A 3 10.05 25.90 -13.42
CA VAL A 3 11.20 25.13 -12.90
C VAL A 3 12.48 25.48 -13.66
N ALA A 4 12.41 25.63 -14.99
CA ALA A 4 13.55 26.01 -15.82
C ALA A 4 14.00 27.46 -15.49
N GLU A 5 13.06 28.39 -15.38
CA GLU A 5 13.33 29.78 -14.99
C GLU A 5 13.94 29.88 -13.58
N LYS A 6 13.44 29.08 -12.60
CA LYS A 6 14.05 29.01 -11.26
C LYS A 6 15.47 28.46 -11.27
N LYS A 7 15.80 27.61 -12.23
CA LYS A 7 17.16 27.10 -12.46
C LYS A 7 18.04 28.08 -13.26
N GLY A 8 17.51 29.23 -13.70
CA GLY A 8 18.21 30.18 -14.54
C GLY A 8 18.40 29.70 -15.97
N ILE A 9 17.60 28.74 -16.42
CA ILE A 9 17.58 28.22 -17.79
C ILE A 9 16.48 28.93 -18.55
N HIS A 10 16.84 29.74 -19.52
CA HIS A 10 15.90 30.34 -20.44
C HIS A 10 15.84 29.51 -21.72
N ILE A 11 14.64 29.05 -22.05
CA ILE A 11 14.37 28.22 -23.22
C ILE A 11 13.73 29.13 -24.30
N ASP A 12 14.31 29.12 -25.48
CA ASP A 12 13.76 29.79 -26.66
C ASP A 12 12.76 28.83 -27.34
N TYR A 13 11.46 29.02 -27.02
CA TYR A 13 10.39 28.13 -27.48
C TYR A 13 10.15 28.22 -28.98
N GLU A 14 10.32 29.40 -29.57
CA GLU A 14 10.11 29.64 -31.00
C GLU A 14 11.18 28.89 -31.80
N LYS A 15 12.44 29.04 -31.38
CA LYS A 15 13.57 28.37 -32.01
C LYS A 15 13.51 26.84 -31.84
N LEU A 16 13.06 26.38 -30.67
CA LEU A 16 12.86 24.95 -30.43
C LEU A 16 11.76 24.40 -31.35
N GLY A 17 10.65 25.12 -31.52
CA GLY A 17 9.58 24.75 -32.43
C GLY A 17 10.02 24.68 -33.89
N GLN A 18 10.85 25.64 -34.31
CA GLN A 18 11.41 25.67 -35.68
C GLN A 18 12.35 24.50 -35.95
N LEU A 19 13.23 24.16 -34.97
CA LEU A 19 14.21 23.07 -35.12
C LEU A 19 13.55 21.68 -35.11
N LEU A 20 12.47 21.54 -34.36
CA LEU A 20 11.72 20.28 -34.27
C LEU A 20 10.54 20.20 -35.28
N ASN A 21 10.27 21.27 -35.99
CA ASN A 21 9.10 21.41 -36.88
C ASN A 21 7.77 21.11 -36.18
N VAL A 22 7.62 21.51 -34.91
CA VAL A 22 6.43 21.31 -34.10
C VAL A 22 6.00 22.57 -33.36
N VAL A 23 4.73 22.67 -33.02
CA VAL A 23 4.21 23.79 -32.22
C VAL A 23 4.61 23.60 -30.76
N VAL A 24 5.45 24.47 -30.23
CA VAL A 24 5.88 24.47 -28.82
C VAL A 24 5.11 25.53 -28.04
N ILE A 25 4.32 25.10 -27.07
CA ILE A 25 3.50 25.99 -26.24
C ILE A 25 4.03 26.01 -24.80
N PRO A 26 4.46 27.17 -24.31
CA PRO A 26 4.91 27.33 -22.94
C PRO A 26 3.72 27.26 -21.95
N ILE A 27 3.75 26.32 -20.99
CA ILE A 27 2.71 26.16 -19.97
C ILE A 27 3.27 26.16 -18.56
N GLN A 28 2.47 26.59 -17.57
CA GLN A 28 2.66 26.38 -16.14
C GLN A 28 1.41 25.66 -15.60
N ALA A 29 1.44 24.33 -15.61
CA ALA A 29 0.28 23.50 -15.26
C ALA A 29 -0.24 23.78 -13.83
N SER A 30 0.67 24.01 -12.86
CA SER A 30 0.32 24.29 -11.47
C SER A 30 -0.43 25.61 -11.25
N LYS A 31 -0.35 26.54 -12.21
CA LYS A 31 -1.01 27.85 -12.18
C LYS A 31 -2.03 28.03 -13.30
N GLU A 32 -2.30 26.97 -14.04
CA GLU A 32 -3.22 26.97 -15.21
C GLU A 32 -2.86 27.98 -16.31
N ILE A 33 -1.61 28.50 -16.30
CA ILE A 33 -1.16 29.49 -17.29
C ILE A 33 -0.83 28.75 -18.59
N GLY A 34 -1.38 29.23 -19.71
CA GLY A 34 -1.13 28.70 -21.05
C GLY A 34 -2.02 27.52 -21.48
N ILE A 35 -2.90 26.99 -20.62
CA ILE A 35 -3.80 25.88 -20.95
C ILE A 35 -4.77 26.24 -22.08
N GLU A 36 -5.31 27.45 -22.08
CA GLU A 36 -6.19 27.94 -23.17
C GLU A 36 -5.49 27.93 -24.54
N LYS A 37 -4.18 28.28 -24.59
CA LYS A 37 -3.38 28.20 -25.83
C LYS A 37 -3.26 26.76 -26.33
N VAL A 38 -3.12 25.81 -25.43
CA VAL A 38 -3.08 24.36 -25.77
C VAL A 38 -4.42 23.92 -26.35
N LYS A 39 -5.55 24.29 -25.73
CA LYS A 39 -6.89 23.98 -26.24
C LYS A 39 -7.11 24.54 -27.63
N THR A 40 -6.71 25.80 -27.85
CA THR A 40 -6.83 26.47 -29.13
C THR A 40 -5.95 25.81 -30.20
N ALA A 41 -4.71 25.47 -29.85
CA ALA A 41 -3.81 24.75 -30.76
C ALA A 41 -4.35 23.37 -31.13
N LEU A 42 -4.90 22.60 -30.16
CA LEU A 42 -5.51 21.30 -30.43
C LEU A 42 -6.73 21.39 -31.34
N SER A 43 -7.53 22.46 -31.23
CA SER A 43 -8.70 22.69 -32.10
C SER A 43 -8.30 23.05 -33.52
N SER A 44 -7.12 23.62 -33.73
CA SER A 44 -6.60 24.07 -35.02
C SER A 44 -5.73 23.05 -35.76
N ILE A 45 -5.42 21.89 -35.10
CA ILE A 45 -4.64 20.82 -35.74
C ILE A 45 -5.47 20.14 -36.85
N ASN A 46 -5.12 20.44 -38.09
CA ASN A 46 -5.67 19.75 -39.25
C ASN A 46 -4.92 18.42 -39.42
N LYS A 47 -5.63 17.29 -39.37
CA LYS A 47 -5.08 15.92 -39.41
C LYS A 47 -4.20 15.61 -40.63
N ASN A 48 -4.20 16.48 -41.64
CA ASN A 48 -3.53 16.26 -42.94
C ASN A 48 -2.12 16.87 -43.05
N LYS A 49 -1.54 17.42 -41.99
CA LYS A 49 -0.19 18.01 -41.99
C LYS A 49 0.65 17.57 -40.82
N ILE A 50 0.71 16.29 -40.55
CA ILE A 50 1.75 15.71 -39.70
C ILE A 50 2.82 15.23 -40.68
N ASP A 51 3.80 16.08 -40.99
CA ASP A 51 5.05 15.65 -41.59
C ASP A 51 5.74 14.77 -40.53
N ASN A 52 5.66 13.46 -40.72
CA ASN A 52 6.46 12.50 -39.97
C ASN A 52 7.93 12.72 -40.35
N THR A 53 8.62 13.60 -39.64
CA THR A 53 10.08 13.56 -39.62
C THR A 53 10.46 12.30 -38.83
N ASP A 54 10.73 11.23 -39.55
CA ASP A 54 11.27 9.98 -38.98
C ASP A 54 12.69 10.26 -38.47
N TYR A 55 12.79 10.55 -37.17
CA TYR A 55 14.06 10.56 -36.47
C TYR A 55 14.45 9.12 -36.12
N SER A 56 15.05 8.39 -37.08
CA SER A 56 15.63 7.09 -36.83
C SER A 56 17.09 7.22 -36.41
N PHE A 57 17.39 7.03 -35.15
CA PHE A 57 18.75 6.99 -34.62
C PHE A 57 19.21 5.53 -34.49
N SER A 58 20.45 5.25 -34.91
CA SER A 58 21.04 3.89 -34.88
C SER A 58 21.51 3.49 -33.47
N SER A 59 21.70 4.46 -32.56
CA SER A 59 22.16 4.18 -31.19
C SER A 59 21.68 5.27 -30.19
N GLU A 60 21.57 4.90 -28.92
CA GLU A 60 21.27 5.83 -27.84
C GLU A 60 22.26 7.02 -27.77
N LYS A 61 23.55 6.77 -28.08
CA LYS A 61 24.59 7.81 -28.08
C LYS A 61 24.29 8.89 -29.12
N GLU A 62 23.84 8.52 -30.29
CA GLU A 62 23.47 9.48 -31.35
C GLU A 62 22.24 10.28 -30.95
N THR A 63 21.26 9.65 -30.32
CA THR A 63 20.08 10.33 -29.80
C THR A 63 20.48 11.39 -28.76
N TYR A 64 21.32 11.04 -27.80
CA TYR A 64 21.77 11.99 -26.78
C TYR A 64 22.65 13.10 -27.34
N ALA A 65 23.53 12.82 -28.30
CA ALA A 65 24.33 13.82 -28.98
C ALA A 65 23.46 14.83 -29.75
N TYR A 66 22.42 14.35 -30.43
CA TYR A 66 21.44 15.22 -31.10
C TYR A 66 20.67 16.10 -30.11
N ILE A 67 20.20 15.53 -29.00
CA ILE A 67 19.50 16.29 -27.94
C ILE A 67 20.42 17.36 -27.35
N GLU A 68 21.68 17.06 -27.11
CA GLU A 68 22.66 17.99 -26.54
C GLU A 68 22.98 19.13 -27.48
N ASP A 69 23.12 18.88 -28.78
CA ASP A 69 23.28 19.91 -29.83
C ASP A 69 22.04 20.80 -29.91
N LEU A 70 20.84 20.23 -29.89
CA LEU A 70 19.57 20.95 -29.94
C LEU A 70 19.39 21.83 -28.71
N LEU A 71 19.67 21.29 -27.50
CA LEU A 71 19.62 22.06 -26.26
C LEU A 71 20.63 23.22 -26.24
N SER A 72 21.82 23.00 -26.75
CA SER A 72 22.86 24.05 -26.83
C SER A 72 22.43 25.24 -27.67
N LYS A 73 21.61 25.01 -28.71
CA LYS A 73 21.06 26.02 -29.62
C LYS A 73 19.84 26.75 -29.07
N CYS A 74 19.04 26.10 -28.22
CA CYS A 74 17.76 26.60 -27.74
C CYS A 74 17.77 27.09 -26.29
N THR A 75 18.80 26.77 -25.51
CA THR A 75 18.87 27.13 -24.08
C THR A 75 19.96 28.15 -23.82
N LYS A 76 19.63 29.19 -23.04
CA LYS A 76 20.61 30.16 -22.51
C LYS A 76 20.65 29.98 -21.00
N THR A 77 21.82 29.54 -20.46
CA THR A 77 22.01 29.41 -19.03
C THR A 77 22.55 30.73 -18.46
N SER A 78 21.79 31.39 -17.64
CA SER A 78 22.23 32.58 -16.91
C SER A 78 23.17 32.17 -15.78
N LYS A 79 24.43 32.61 -15.82
CA LYS A 79 25.46 32.30 -14.79
C LYS A 79 25.16 32.91 -13.40
N THR A 80 24.07 33.66 -13.23
CA THR A 80 23.81 34.51 -12.06
C THR A 80 22.83 33.90 -11.03
N SER A 81 22.42 32.64 -11.16
CA SER A 81 21.51 32.04 -10.18
C SER A 81 22.26 31.38 -9.02
N LYS A 82 22.35 32.13 -7.93
CA LYS A 82 22.56 31.74 -6.53
C LYS A 82 23.28 30.39 -6.27
N ASN A 83 24.59 30.39 -6.32
CA ASN A 83 25.47 29.28 -5.96
C ASN A 83 25.20 28.64 -4.58
N SER A 84 24.63 29.38 -3.60
CA SER A 84 24.46 28.84 -2.25
C SER A 84 23.39 27.75 -2.12
N LYS A 85 22.27 27.86 -2.86
CA LYS A 85 21.23 26.82 -2.82
C LYS A 85 21.59 25.55 -3.59
N LYS A 86 22.45 25.68 -4.61
CA LYS A 86 22.96 24.55 -5.39
C LYS A 86 23.92 23.70 -4.55
N HIS A 87 24.81 24.33 -3.80
CA HIS A 87 25.74 23.62 -2.88
C HIS A 87 25.02 22.89 -1.75
N ILE A 88 23.94 23.46 -1.18
CA ILE A 88 23.16 22.78 -0.13
C ILE A 88 22.47 21.53 -0.68
N LYS A 89 21.89 21.62 -1.90
CA LYS A 89 21.24 20.47 -2.55
C LYS A 89 22.23 19.36 -2.89
N GLU A 90 23.37 19.70 -3.47
CA GLU A 90 24.45 18.76 -3.81
C GLU A 90 24.99 18.06 -2.54
N ASN A 91 25.18 18.81 -1.46
CA ASN A 91 25.62 18.24 -0.18
C ASN A 91 24.56 17.31 0.43
N LEU A 92 23.26 17.67 0.36
CA LEU A 92 22.17 16.81 0.82
C LEU A 92 22.10 15.52 -0.01
N ASP A 93 22.19 15.63 -1.33
CA ASP A 93 22.17 14.45 -2.20
C ASP A 93 23.40 13.56 -1.98
N ASN A 94 24.57 14.13 -1.74
CA ASN A 94 25.79 13.38 -1.40
C ASN A 94 25.62 12.58 -0.10
N ILE A 95 24.93 13.12 0.90
CA ILE A 95 24.63 12.42 2.16
C ILE A 95 23.54 11.36 1.93
N MET A 96 22.46 11.73 1.24
CA MET A 96 21.29 10.87 1.01
C MET A 96 21.56 9.71 0.04
N LEU A 97 22.54 9.84 -0.87
CA LEU A 97 22.90 8.80 -1.83
C LEU A 97 24.10 7.97 -1.38
N ASN A 98 24.83 8.39 -0.33
CA ASN A 98 25.91 7.60 0.23
C ASN A 98 25.33 6.43 1.05
N PRO A 99 25.58 5.17 0.69
CA PRO A 99 25.00 4.01 1.34
C PRO A 99 25.18 3.98 2.86
N TRP A 100 26.31 4.44 3.38
CA TRP A 100 26.61 4.45 4.81
C TRP A 100 25.66 5.33 5.63
N PHE A 101 25.22 6.46 5.09
CA PHE A 101 24.28 7.38 5.74
C PHE A 101 22.85 7.16 5.29
N ALA A 102 22.63 6.76 4.03
CA ALA A 102 21.32 6.61 3.44
C ALA A 102 20.49 5.52 4.14
N TYR A 103 21.08 4.35 4.45
CA TYR A 103 20.35 3.29 5.16
C TYR A 103 19.91 3.67 6.58
N PRO A 104 20.78 4.21 7.46
CA PRO A 104 20.36 4.66 8.78
C PRO A 104 19.29 5.76 8.72
N ILE A 105 19.43 6.73 7.83
CA ILE A 105 18.45 7.81 7.64
C ILE A 105 17.12 7.22 7.16
N PHE A 106 17.15 6.30 6.22
CA PHE A 106 15.97 5.61 5.74
C PHE A 106 15.23 4.90 6.89
N PHE A 107 15.93 4.10 7.69
CA PHE A 107 15.31 3.42 8.82
C PHE A 107 14.78 4.40 9.87
N ALA A 108 15.47 5.50 10.13
CA ALA A 108 15.02 6.54 11.06
C ALA A 108 13.73 7.22 10.56
N ILE A 109 13.65 7.59 9.27
CA ILE A 109 12.45 8.18 8.66
C ILE A 109 11.29 7.18 8.67
N MET A 110 11.54 5.91 8.35
CA MET A 110 10.52 4.87 8.40
C MET A 110 10.01 4.64 9.83
N ALA A 111 10.90 4.56 10.81
CA ALA A 111 10.52 4.43 12.22
C ALA A 111 9.68 5.62 12.67
N LEU A 112 10.09 6.84 12.32
CA LEU A 112 9.33 8.06 12.61
C LEU A 112 7.95 8.04 11.95
N MET A 113 7.87 7.64 10.67
CA MET A 113 6.60 7.50 9.95
C MET A 113 5.67 6.52 10.67
N PHE A 114 6.17 5.34 11.07
CA PHE A 114 5.37 4.37 11.80
C PHE A 114 4.98 4.87 13.20
N GLN A 115 5.88 5.56 13.90
CA GLN A 115 5.59 6.14 15.21
C GLN A 115 4.48 7.19 15.13
N VAL A 116 4.54 8.08 14.13
CA VAL A 116 3.49 9.09 13.89
C VAL A 116 2.16 8.42 13.55
N THR A 117 2.20 7.46 12.63
CA THR A 117 0.98 6.79 12.14
C THR A 117 0.27 5.98 13.22
N PHE A 118 1.02 5.18 13.98
CA PHE A 118 0.40 4.24 14.92
C PHE A 118 0.32 4.76 16.34
N SER A 119 1.35 5.48 16.84
CA SER A 119 1.36 5.89 18.26
C SER A 119 0.87 7.31 18.49
N TRP A 120 1.20 8.27 17.62
CA TRP A 120 0.94 9.68 17.92
C TRP A 120 -0.38 10.21 17.38
N ILE A 121 -0.81 9.76 16.21
CA ILE A 121 -2.01 10.29 15.53
C ILE A 121 -3.05 9.20 15.30
N GLY A 122 -2.66 8.11 14.65
CA GLY A 122 -3.61 7.11 14.17
C GLY A 122 -4.33 6.39 15.31
N GLN A 123 -3.59 5.81 16.26
CA GLN A 123 -4.17 5.06 17.36
C GLN A 123 -5.02 5.93 18.30
N PRO A 124 -4.54 7.08 18.82
CA PRO A 124 -5.37 7.92 19.70
C PRO A 124 -6.68 8.37 19.07
N LEU A 125 -6.67 8.66 17.76
CA LEU A 125 -7.88 9.06 17.05
C LEU A 125 -8.81 7.86 16.79
N SER A 126 -8.23 6.69 16.58
CA SER A 126 -8.95 5.41 16.46
C SER A 126 -9.64 5.05 17.76
N ASP A 127 -8.93 5.13 18.89
CA ASP A 127 -9.46 4.85 20.23
C ASP A 127 -10.57 5.83 20.63
N LEU A 128 -10.43 7.11 20.24
CA LEU A 128 -11.48 8.12 20.43
C LEU A 128 -12.74 7.76 19.62
N LEU A 129 -12.59 7.34 18.37
CA LEU A 129 -13.74 6.92 17.56
C LEU A 129 -14.37 5.64 18.10
N ASP A 130 -13.57 4.68 18.57
CA ASP A 130 -14.05 3.44 19.14
C ASP A 130 -14.87 3.70 20.42
N SER A 131 -14.37 4.55 21.31
CA SER A 131 -15.12 4.96 22.51
C SER A 131 -16.41 5.72 22.16
N LEU A 132 -16.39 6.63 21.18
CA LEU A 132 -17.59 7.33 20.72
C LEU A 132 -18.63 6.37 20.13
N LEU A 133 -18.19 5.37 19.38
CA LEU A 133 -19.07 4.36 18.81
C LEU A 133 -19.68 3.46 19.90
N ASN A 134 -18.83 2.88 20.76
CA ASN A 134 -19.27 1.90 21.74
C ASN A 134 -19.99 2.54 22.94
N ASP A 135 -19.53 3.71 23.41
CA ASP A 135 -20.10 4.36 24.61
C ASP A 135 -21.31 5.25 24.29
N SER A 136 -21.42 5.76 23.04
CA SER A 136 -22.49 6.68 22.68
C SER A 136 -23.45 6.11 21.64
N LEU A 137 -22.97 5.59 20.51
CA LEU A 137 -23.84 5.16 19.40
C LEU A 137 -24.50 3.81 19.67
N VAL A 138 -23.75 2.83 20.17
CA VAL A 138 -24.28 1.47 20.43
C VAL A 138 -25.43 1.52 21.44
N PRO A 139 -25.33 2.17 22.62
CA PRO A 139 -26.44 2.23 23.58
C PRO A 139 -27.67 2.96 23.06
N ILE A 140 -27.50 4.00 22.22
CA ILE A 140 -28.62 4.70 21.59
C ILE A 140 -29.38 3.76 20.62
N ILE A 141 -28.63 3.02 19.80
CA ILE A 141 -29.20 2.07 18.85
C ILE A 141 -29.87 0.90 19.60
N GLU A 142 -29.23 0.36 20.64
CA GLU A 142 -29.81 -0.67 21.51
C GLU A 142 -31.13 -0.20 22.12
N GLY A 143 -31.20 1.04 22.63
CA GLY A 143 -32.43 1.61 23.18
C GLY A 143 -33.59 1.69 22.16
N TRP A 144 -33.28 1.90 20.90
CA TRP A 144 -34.32 1.95 19.84
C TRP A 144 -34.76 0.55 19.38
N ILE A 145 -33.87 -0.42 19.43
CA ILE A 145 -34.10 -1.76 18.87
C ILE A 145 -34.56 -2.76 19.93
N ASN A 146 -34.53 -2.41 21.20
CA ASN A 146 -34.81 -3.31 22.34
C ASN A 146 -36.21 -3.98 22.25
N ASN A 147 -37.14 -3.37 21.51
CA ASN A 147 -38.49 -3.89 21.31
C ASN A 147 -38.63 -4.84 20.10
N TYR A 148 -37.59 -5.06 19.33
CA TYR A 148 -37.61 -5.94 18.16
C TYR A 148 -37.11 -7.37 18.49
N SER A 149 -37.30 -8.28 17.55
CA SER A 149 -36.89 -9.68 17.71
C SER A 149 -35.35 -9.80 17.90
N PRO A 150 -34.84 -10.78 18.71
CA PRO A 150 -33.41 -10.94 19.02
C PRO A 150 -32.52 -11.05 17.79
N TRP A 151 -32.98 -11.75 16.74
CA TRP A 151 -32.23 -11.89 15.50
C TRP A 151 -31.99 -10.55 14.79
N PHE A 152 -32.97 -9.65 14.85
CA PHE A 152 -32.87 -8.33 14.24
C PHE A 152 -31.92 -7.41 15.04
N GLN A 153 -31.94 -7.53 16.37
CA GLN A 153 -31.00 -6.83 17.25
C GLN A 153 -29.56 -7.23 16.92
N SER A 154 -29.28 -8.54 16.87
CA SER A 154 -27.94 -9.06 16.54
C SER A 154 -27.49 -8.68 15.11
N LEU A 155 -28.41 -8.71 14.13
CA LEU A 155 -28.07 -8.26 12.77
C LEU A 155 -27.63 -6.80 12.73
N ILE A 156 -28.32 -5.92 13.45
CA ILE A 156 -27.98 -4.50 13.44
C ILE A 156 -26.71 -4.24 14.26
N LEU A 157 -26.63 -4.77 15.48
CA LEU A 157 -25.50 -4.50 16.37
C LEU A 157 -24.23 -5.20 15.90
N ASP A 158 -24.28 -6.51 15.71
CA ASP A 158 -23.09 -7.28 15.38
C ASP A 158 -22.75 -7.23 13.88
N GLY A 159 -23.76 -7.32 13.02
CA GLY A 159 -23.58 -7.34 11.57
C GLY A 159 -23.28 -5.96 10.98
N ILE A 160 -24.18 -4.99 11.22
CA ILE A 160 -24.10 -3.67 10.57
C ILE A 160 -23.22 -2.71 11.37
N VAL A 161 -23.53 -2.50 12.65
CA VAL A 161 -22.81 -1.54 13.48
C VAL A 161 -21.38 -2.03 13.73
N GLY A 162 -21.21 -3.32 14.04
CA GLY A 162 -19.89 -3.92 14.19
C GLY A 162 -19.06 -3.86 12.90
N GLY A 163 -19.67 -4.15 11.75
CA GLY A 163 -18.99 -4.09 10.45
C GLY A 163 -18.61 -2.68 10.02
N VAL A 164 -19.52 -1.72 10.11
CA VAL A 164 -19.27 -0.29 9.78
C VAL A 164 -18.33 0.33 10.81
N GLY A 165 -18.56 0.05 12.10
CA GLY A 165 -17.75 0.55 13.22
C GLY A 165 -16.29 0.14 13.06
N GLY A 166 -16.01 -1.12 12.78
CA GLY A 166 -14.66 -1.60 12.54
C GLY A 166 -13.94 -0.87 11.39
N ILE A 167 -14.65 -0.52 10.31
CA ILE A 167 -14.08 0.26 9.21
C ILE A 167 -13.80 1.70 9.64
N LEU A 168 -14.73 2.33 10.39
CA LEU A 168 -14.58 3.70 10.86
C LEU A 168 -13.45 3.85 11.88
N VAL A 169 -13.30 2.90 12.79
CA VAL A 169 -12.20 2.86 13.77
C VAL A 169 -10.84 2.71 13.10
N LEU A 170 -10.76 1.94 12.01
CA LEU A 170 -9.52 1.76 11.26
C LEU A 170 -9.15 2.97 10.37
N LEU A 171 -10.13 3.80 10.00
CA LEU A 171 -9.95 4.89 9.04
C LEU A 171 -8.89 5.93 9.46
N PRO A 172 -8.79 6.42 10.72
CA PRO A 172 -7.78 7.39 11.13
C PRO A 172 -6.35 6.89 10.96
N VAL A 173 -6.11 5.62 11.28
CA VAL A 173 -4.80 4.99 11.13
C VAL A 173 -4.40 4.98 9.64
N ILE A 174 -5.33 4.62 8.76
CA ILE A 174 -5.10 4.60 7.32
C ILE A 174 -4.89 6.02 6.77
N LEU A 175 -5.67 7.00 7.23
CA LEU A 175 -5.51 8.40 6.85
C LEU A 175 -4.14 8.95 7.24
N SER A 176 -3.70 8.69 8.47
CA SER A 176 -2.39 9.09 8.97
C SER A 176 -1.27 8.46 8.14
N LEU A 177 -1.40 7.16 7.81
CA LEU A 177 -0.45 6.46 6.94
C LEU A 177 -0.40 7.09 5.54
N PHE A 178 -1.55 7.36 4.92
CA PHE A 178 -1.59 8.02 3.61
C PHE A 178 -1.00 9.43 3.65
N ALA A 179 -1.23 10.19 4.72
CA ALA A 179 -0.63 11.52 4.89
C ALA A 179 0.90 11.43 4.91
N CYS A 180 1.45 10.55 5.74
CA CYS A 180 2.90 10.36 5.83
C CYS A 180 3.51 9.91 4.50
N ILE A 181 2.90 8.94 3.82
CA ILE A 181 3.38 8.46 2.52
C ILE A 181 3.34 9.58 1.48
N THR A 182 2.24 10.35 1.41
CA THR A 182 2.10 11.45 0.45
C THR A 182 3.14 12.56 0.71
N ILE A 183 3.43 12.87 1.97
CA ILE A 183 4.49 13.82 2.33
C ILE A 183 5.86 13.32 1.87
N LEU A 184 6.18 12.05 2.08
CA LEU A 184 7.45 11.45 1.65
C LEU A 184 7.55 11.37 0.12
N GLU A 185 6.46 11.09 -0.58
CA GLU A 185 6.37 11.03 -2.03
C GLU A 185 6.57 12.43 -2.65
N ASP A 186 5.78 13.41 -2.21
CA ASP A 186 5.84 14.78 -2.71
C ASP A 186 7.16 15.49 -2.38
N SER A 187 7.82 15.11 -1.27
CA SER A 187 9.14 15.66 -0.91
C SER A 187 10.26 15.27 -1.87
N GLY A 188 10.05 14.23 -2.71
CA GLY A 188 11.05 13.66 -3.59
C GLY A 188 12.01 12.69 -2.88
N TYR A 189 11.79 12.38 -1.61
CA TYR A 189 12.62 11.42 -0.85
C TYR A 189 12.48 10.00 -1.39
N MET A 190 11.24 9.59 -1.76
CA MET A 190 10.97 8.25 -2.26
C MET A 190 11.74 7.88 -3.53
N ALA A 191 11.99 8.82 -4.43
CA ALA A 191 12.79 8.59 -5.64
C ALA A 191 14.25 8.23 -5.29
N ARG A 192 14.82 8.83 -4.25
CA ARG A 192 16.18 8.55 -3.78
C ARG A 192 16.27 7.19 -3.11
N VAL A 193 15.26 6.83 -2.33
CA VAL A 193 15.15 5.49 -1.73
C VAL A 193 15.01 4.43 -2.83
N ALA A 194 14.19 4.67 -3.85
CA ALA A 194 14.06 3.76 -4.99
C ALA A 194 15.39 3.55 -5.72
N PHE A 195 16.14 4.63 -5.93
CA PHE A 195 17.49 4.55 -6.54
C PHE A 195 18.47 3.74 -5.65
N LEU A 196 18.49 3.99 -4.35
CA LEU A 196 19.34 3.28 -3.40
C LEU A 196 19.05 1.77 -3.37
N MET A 197 17.76 1.41 -3.42
CA MET A 197 17.31 0.03 -3.34
C MET A 197 17.30 -0.72 -4.66
N ASP A 198 17.56 -0.04 -5.78
CA ASP A 198 17.51 -0.64 -7.12
C ASP A 198 18.42 -1.88 -7.24
N LYS A 199 19.63 -1.81 -6.72
CA LYS A 199 20.58 -2.94 -6.75
C LYS A 199 20.04 -4.20 -6.06
N ILE A 200 19.27 -4.04 -4.98
CA ILE A 200 18.68 -5.15 -4.23
C ILE A 200 17.43 -5.66 -4.98
N MET A 201 16.58 -4.75 -5.46
CA MET A 201 15.35 -5.10 -6.16
C MET A 201 15.61 -5.82 -7.49
N ARG A 202 16.64 -5.45 -8.22
CA ARG A 202 17.06 -6.14 -9.47
C ARG A 202 17.42 -7.60 -9.24
N LYS A 203 17.93 -7.98 -8.07
CA LYS A 203 18.15 -9.41 -7.75
C LYS A 203 16.84 -10.20 -7.75
N MET A 204 15.75 -9.58 -7.34
CA MET A 204 14.40 -10.15 -7.36
C MET A 204 13.71 -10.00 -8.73
N GLY A 205 14.35 -9.34 -9.70
CA GLY A 205 13.78 -9.04 -11.01
C GLY A 205 12.81 -7.87 -11.03
N LEU A 206 12.87 -7.01 -10.04
CA LEU A 206 12.05 -5.81 -9.88
C LEU A 206 12.89 -4.54 -10.07
N SER A 207 12.28 -3.46 -10.53
CA SER A 207 12.89 -2.13 -10.52
C SER A 207 12.92 -1.55 -9.11
N GLY A 208 13.83 -0.60 -8.85
CA GLY A 208 13.90 0.10 -7.56
C GLY A 208 12.61 0.80 -7.16
N LYS A 209 11.77 1.24 -8.13
CA LYS A 209 10.45 1.83 -7.87
C LYS A 209 9.50 0.86 -7.17
N ALA A 210 9.64 -0.45 -7.37
CA ALA A 210 8.82 -1.48 -6.72
C ALA A 210 9.04 -1.57 -5.20
N PHE A 211 10.17 -1.04 -4.72
CA PHE A 211 10.47 -0.97 -3.28
C PHE A 211 9.46 -0.10 -2.52
N ILE A 212 8.95 0.97 -3.14
CA ILE A 212 7.97 1.88 -2.52
C ILE A 212 6.68 1.15 -2.11
N PRO A 213 5.96 0.44 -3.01
CA PRO A 213 4.83 -0.39 -2.61
C PRO A 213 5.16 -1.44 -1.56
N MET A 214 6.35 -2.06 -1.63
CA MET A 214 6.74 -3.08 -0.66
C MET A 214 6.87 -2.50 0.76
N ILE A 215 7.46 -1.32 0.93
CA ILE A 215 7.53 -0.64 2.23
C ILE A 215 6.14 -0.28 2.75
N VAL A 216 5.30 0.31 1.89
CA VAL A 216 3.90 0.62 2.25
C VAL A 216 3.18 -0.64 2.74
N GLY A 217 3.56 -1.83 2.22
CA GLY A 217 3.06 -3.14 2.62
C GLY A 217 3.27 -3.49 4.09
N PHE A 218 4.31 -2.97 4.74
CA PHE A 218 4.50 -3.13 6.19
C PHE A 218 3.46 -2.35 7.00
N GLY A 219 2.97 -1.23 6.49
CA GLY A 219 1.86 -0.50 7.11
C GLY A 219 0.52 -1.15 6.78
N CYS A 220 0.17 -1.21 5.51
CA CYS A 220 -1.08 -1.78 5.03
C CYS A 220 -0.94 -2.37 3.61
N SER A 221 -1.39 -3.60 3.42
CA SER A 221 -1.30 -4.30 2.12
C SER A 221 -2.19 -3.67 1.05
N VAL A 222 -3.35 -3.10 1.42
CA VAL A 222 -4.32 -2.53 0.46
C VAL A 222 -3.73 -1.33 -0.30
N PRO A 223 -3.28 -0.24 0.38
CA PRO A 223 -2.64 0.88 -0.31
C PRO A 223 -1.35 0.48 -1.01
N ALA A 224 -0.61 -0.50 -0.49
CA ALA A 224 0.59 -1.00 -1.13
C ALA A 224 0.31 -1.62 -2.51
N ILE A 225 -0.75 -2.43 -2.63
CA ILE A 225 -1.17 -3.00 -3.92
C ILE A 225 -1.72 -1.92 -4.85
N MET A 226 -2.45 -0.94 -4.30
CA MET A 226 -2.91 0.20 -5.10
C MET A 226 -1.74 1.03 -5.63
N SER A 227 -0.70 1.24 -4.82
CA SER A 227 0.53 1.91 -5.22
C SER A 227 1.33 1.10 -6.25
N ALA A 228 1.32 -0.24 -6.19
CA ALA A 228 1.97 -1.07 -7.20
C ALA A 228 1.43 -0.86 -8.61
N ARG A 229 0.18 -0.38 -8.76
CA ARG A 229 -0.42 -0.05 -10.07
C ARG A 229 0.24 1.14 -10.78
N THR A 230 0.95 2.00 -10.05
CA THR A 230 1.65 3.15 -10.62
C THR A 230 3.00 2.78 -11.26
N LEU A 231 3.45 1.53 -11.10
CA LEU A 231 4.67 1.05 -11.74
C LEU A 231 4.47 0.95 -13.26
N GLU A 232 5.49 1.34 -14.01
CA GLU A 232 5.45 1.43 -15.46
C GLU A 232 5.40 0.04 -16.11
N SER A 233 6.24 -0.87 -15.63
CA SER A 233 6.32 -2.23 -16.15
C SER A 233 5.16 -3.11 -15.67
N GLU A 234 4.51 -3.82 -16.59
CA GLU A 234 3.45 -4.77 -16.27
C GLU A 234 3.95 -5.92 -15.40
N LYS A 235 5.18 -6.36 -15.66
CA LYS A 235 5.89 -7.35 -14.87
C LYS A 235 6.05 -6.89 -13.42
N ASP A 236 6.59 -5.68 -13.22
CA ASP A 236 6.81 -5.12 -11.89
C ASP A 236 5.50 -4.96 -11.13
N ARG A 237 4.42 -4.49 -11.80
CA ARG A 237 3.09 -4.40 -11.20
C ARG A 237 2.59 -5.74 -10.67
N LYS A 238 2.64 -6.77 -11.52
CA LYS A 238 2.15 -8.10 -11.15
C LYS A 238 2.99 -8.75 -10.05
N LEU A 239 4.31 -8.71 -10.21
CA LEU A 239 5.22 -9.33 -9.25
C LEU A 239 5.18 -8.62 -7.90
N THR A 240 5.22 -7.29 -7.86
CA THR A 240 5.09 -6.51 -6.63
C THR A 240 3.74 -6.78 -5.94
N ALA A 241 2.64 -6.82 -6.70
CA ALA A 241 1.33 -7.14 -6.15
C ALA A 241 1.26 -8.56 -5.57
N LEU A 242 2.02 -9.52 -6.06
CA LEU A 242 2.13 -10.87 -5.50
C LEU A 242 2.99 -10.91 -4.23
N LEU A 243 4.05 -10.11 -4.16
CA LEU A 243 5.00 -10.13 -3.04
C LEU A 243 4.55 -9.28 -1.85
N VAL A 244 3.84 -8.18 -2.08
CA VAL A 244 3.36 -7.28 -1.01
C VAL A 244 2.60 -7.99 0.13
N PRO A 245 1.73 -9.01 -0.08
CA PRO A 245 1.07 -9.69 1.04
C PRO A 245 1.95 -10.50 1.95
N LEU A 246 3.15 -10.87 1.48
CA LEU A 246 4.15 -11.55 2.32
C LEU A 246 4.78 -10.58 3.32
N MET A 247 4.73 -9.27 3.04
CA MET A 247 5.12 -8.26 4.02
C MET A 247 4.12 -8.27 5.17
N SER A 248 4.63 -8.46 6.39
CA SER A 248 3.80 -8.45 7.59
C SER A 248 3.32 -7.03 7.86
N CYS A 249 2.01 -6.80 7.75
CA CYS A 249 1.40 -5.49 8.04
C CYS A 249 0.97 -5.41 9.52
N ASN A 250 0.69 -4.19 9.97
CA ASN A 250 0.29 -3.94 11.36
C ASN A 250 -0.99 -4.71 11.78
N ALA A 251 -1.91 -4.98 10.86
CA ALA A 251 -3.11 -5.76 11.14
C ALA A 251 -2.84 -7.23 11.56
N ARG A 252 -1.63 -7.75 11.29
CA ARG A 252 -1.19 -9.08 11.76
C ARG A 252 -0.53 -9.05 13.14
N LEU A 253 -0.10 -7.89 13.60
CA LEU A 253 0.66 -7.76 14.85
C LEU A 253 -0.12 -8.27 16.06
N PRO A 254 -1.44 -7.98 16.23
CA PRO A 254 -2.23 -8.54 17.33
C PRO A 254 -2.27 -10.07 17.30
N VAL A 255 -2.42 -10.67 16.11
CA VAL A 255 -2.40 -12.13 15.95
C VAL A 255 -1.04 -12.69 16.37
N TYR A 256 0.06 -12.11 15.87
CA TYR A 256 1.41 -12.53 16.26
C TYR A 256 1.65 -12.40 17.77
N SER A 257 1.21 -11.30 18.37
CA SER A 257 1.36 -11.05 19.81
C SER A 257 0.63 -12.08 20.66
N ILE A 258 -0.63 -12.41 20.34
CA ILE A 258 -1.43 -13.39 21.08
C ILE A 258 -0.76 -14.76 21.00
N PHE A 259 -0.40 -15.23 19.82
CA PHE A 259 0.26 -16.51 19.67
C PHE A 259 1.65 -16.54 20.34
N ALA A 260 2.44 -15.47 20.18
CA ALA A 260 3.75 -15.37 20.78
C ALA A 260 3.66 -15.32 22.33
N SER A 261 2.67 -14.63 22.90
CA SER A 261 2.47 -14.59 24.37
C SER A 261 2.08 -15.96 24.95
N VAL A 262 1.29 -16.72 24.19
CA VAL A 262 0.85 -18.06 24.64
C VAL A 262 1.97 -19.11 24.52
N PHE A 263 2.66 -19.16 23.38
CA PHE A 263 3.66 -20.20 23.13
C PHE A 263 5.08 -19.84 23.60
N PHE A 264 5.42 -18.54 23.62
CA PHE A 264 6.76 -18.04 23.95
C PHE A 264 6.72 -16.81 24.88
N PRO A 265 6.15 -16.90 26.09
CA PRO A 265 5.91 -15.74 26.95
C PRO A 265 7.17 -14.96 27.32
N LYS A 266 8.36 -15.61 27.36
CA LYS A 266 9.64 -14.98 27.67
C LYS A 266 10.27 -14.22 26.49
N TYR A 267 9.86 -14.53 25.25
CA TYR A 267 10.52 -14.04 24.03
C TYR A 267 9.55 -13.47 23.01
N VAL A 268 8.41 -12.93 23.46
CA VAL A 268 7.34 -12.42 22.58
C VAL A 268 7.87 -11.49 21.50
N GLY A 269 8.65 -10.46 21.88
CA GLY A 269 9.20 -9.50 20.93
C GLY A 269 10.16 -10.12 19.90
N LEU A 270 10.97 -11.08 20.33
CA LEU A 270 11.92 -11.76 19.43
C LEU A 270 11.18 -12.67 18.43
N VAL A 271 10.14 -13.37 18.88
CA VAL A 271 9.31 -14.21 18.01
C VAL A 271 8.57 -13.36 16.99
N VAL A 272 7.95 -12.27 17.42
CA VAL A 272 7.29 -11.33 16.50
C VAL A 272 8.28 -10.78 15.48
N ALA A 273 9.45 -10.33 15.91
CA ALA A 273 10.50 -9.84 15.01
C ALA A 273 10.95 -10.93 14.01
N SER A 274 11.10 -12.18 14.47
CA SER A 274 11.48 -13.30 13.58
C SER A 274 10.44 -13.57 12.49
N LEU A 275 9.14 -13.44 12.80
CA LEU A 275 8.05 -13.56 11.82
C LEU A 275 8.08 -12.46 10.77
N TYR A 276 8.41 -11.21 11.17
CA TYR A 276 8.60 -10.13 10.20
C TYR A 276 9.79 -10.42 9.27
N PHE A 277 10.91 -10.86 9.82
CA PHE A 277 12.07 -11.26 9.03
C PHE A 277 11.78 -12.42 8.09
N LEU A 278 11.04 -13.42 8.55
CA LEU A 278 10.64 -14.56 7.74
C LEU A 278 9.80 -14.11 6.53
N GLY A 279 8.84 -13.20 6.73
CA GLY A 279 8.06 -12.63 5.64
C GLY A 279 8.91 -11.93 4.58
N ILE A 280 9.93 -11.17 5.00
CA ILE A 280 10.89 -10.51 4.08
C ILE A 280 11.70 -11.55 3.30
N ILE A 281 12.23 -12.56 3.99
CA ILE A 281 13.03 -13.63 3.38
C ILE A 281 12.20 -14.41 2.36
N LEU A 282 10.96 -14.77 2.70
CA LEU A 282 10.04 -15.47 1.79
C LEU A 282 9.70 -14.61 0.56
N ALA A 283 9.45 -13.32 0.74
CA ALA A 283 9.22 -12.42 -0.37
C ALA A 283 10.44 -12.34 -1.29
N PHE A 284 11.63 -12.32 -0.73
CA PHE A 284 12.89 -12.30 -1.50
C PHE A 284 13.09 -13.60 -2.30
N ILE A 285 12.92 -14.75 -1.65
CA ILE A 285 13.05 -16.07 -2.27
C ILE A 285 12.02 -16.23 -3.40
N LEU A 286 10.74 -15.94 -3.13
CA LEU A 286 9.68 -16.04 -4.13
C LEU A 286 9.88 -15.04 -5.28
N GLY A 287 10.39 -13.84 -5.01
CA GLY A 287 10.75 -12.89 -6.05
C GLY A 287 11.78 -13.47 -7.01
N ILE A 288 12.84 -14.09 -6.49
CA ILE A 288 13.87 -14.76 -7.30
C ILE A 288 13.28 -15.94 -8.09
N ILE A 289 12.45 -16.76 -7.46
CA ILE A 289 11.80 -17.91 -8.11
C ILE A 289 10.92 -17.43 -9.26
N PHE A 290 10.06 -16.43 -9.05
CA PHE A 290 9.19 -15.89 -10.09
C PHE A 290 9.97 -15.21 -11.22
N LYS A 291 11.08 -14.53 -10.92
CA LYS A 291 12.00 -14.00 -11.95
C LYS A 291 12.45 -15.09 -12.90
N HIS A 292 12.86 -16.25 -12.39
CA HIS A 292 13.42 -17.33 -13.19
C HIS A 292 12.36 -18.18 -13.88
N LEU A 293 11.18 -18.40 -13.25
CA LEU A 293 10.14 -19.28 -13.78
C LEU A 293 9.17 -18.57 -14.74
N ILE A 294 8.75 -17.34 -14.40
CA ILE A 294 7.63 -16.68 -15.09
C ILE A 294 8.12 -15.52 -15.96
N PHE A 295 9.09 -14.73 -15.47
CA PHE A 295 9.49 -13.49 -16.12
C PHE A 295 10.94 -13.55 -16.63
N LYS A 296 11.19 -14.47 -17.58
CA LYS A 296 12.52 -14.59 -18.21
C LYS A 296 12.78 -13.39 -19.14
N ASN A 297 13.98 -12.78 -18.99
CA ASN A 297 14.63 -11.87 -19.95
C ASN A 297 14.05 -10.46 -20.18
N GLU A 298 13.29 -9.89 -19.26
CA GLU A 298 12.92 -8.48 -19.36
C GLU A 298 13.66 -7.66 -18.30
N GLU A 299 14.86 -7.19 -18.59
CA GLU A 299 15.55 -6.21 -17.78
C GLU A 299 15.33 -4.82 -18.39
N GLU A 300 14.43 -4.05 -17.80
CA GLU A 300 14.25 -2.64 -18.18
C GLU A 300 15.28 -1.77 -17.43
N PRO A 301 15.97 -0.86 -18.13
CA PRO A 301 16.87 0.09 -17.48
C PRO A 301 16.07 1.03 -16.57
N LEU A 302 16.54 1.24 -15.36
CA LEU A 302 15.93 2.18 -14.43
C LEU A 302 16.34 3.61 -14.82
N LEU A 303 15.50 4.31 -15.54
CA LEU A 303 15.63 5.74 -15.79
C LEU A 303 14.81 6.50 -14.74
N ILE A 304 15.45 6.93 -13.65
CA ILE A 304 14.80 7.77 -12.64
C ILE A 304 15.48 9.15 -12.66
N GLU A 305 14.71 10.15 -13.05
CA GLU A 305 15.08 11.53 -12.76
C GLU A 305 14.84 11.79 -11.27
N LEU A 306 15.87 12.24 -10.56
CA LEU A 306 15.74 12.60 -9.14
C LEU A 306 14.98 13.94 -9.05
N PRO A 307 13.74 13.95 -8.56
CA PRO A 307 12.98 15.18 -8.43
C PRO A 307 13.63 16.13 -7.42
N GLU A 308 13.39 17.43 -7.58
CA GLU A 308 13.85 18.41 -6.60
C GLU A 308 13.12 18.22 -5.26
N TYR A 309 13.85 18.47 -4.16
CA TYR A 309 13.22 18.54 -2.83
C TYR A 309 12.21 19.68 -2.79
N LYS A 310 10.95 19.35 -2.51
CA LYS A 310 9.85 20.30 -2.38
C LYS A 310 9.08 19.97 -1.11
N LEU A 311 8.67 20.99 -0.38
CA LEU A 311 7.68 20.82 0.67
C LEU A 311 6.31 20.63 0.01
N PRO A 312 5.54 19.60 0.41
CA PRO A 312 4.20 19.40 -0.12
C PRO A 312 3.32 20.61 0.20
N SER A 313 2.48 21.00 -0.74
CA SER A 313 1.48 22.03 -0.48
C SER A 313 0.33 21.41 0.33
N LEU A 314 -0.10 22.07 1.40
CA LEU A 314 -1.20 21.59 2.23
C LEU A 314 -2.48 21.32 1.42
N LYS A 315 -2.78 22.18 0.46
CA LYS A 315 -3.94 22.01 -0.42
C LYS A 315 -3.87 20.70 -1.22
N ASN A 316 -2.72 20.40 -1.82
CA ASN A 316 -2.54 19.17 -2.59
C ASN A 316 -2.58 17.94 -1.68
N LEU A 317 -1.99 18.03 -0.48
CA LEU A 317 -2.04 16.98 0.53
C LEU A 317 -3.49 16.61 0.88
N PHE A 318 -4.33 17.60 1.18
CA PHE A 318 -5.74 17.35 1.50
C PHE A 318 -6.52 16.75 0.34
N VAL A 319 -6.30 17.22 -0.89
CA VAL A 319 -6.96 16.67 -2.08
C VAL A 319 -6.55 15.22 -2.29
N GLN A 320 -5.26 14.92 -2.24
CA GLN A 320 -4.76 13.53 -2.40
C GLN A 320 -5.26 12.61 -1.28
N LEU A 321 -5.29 13.09 -0.03
CA LEU A 321 -5.84 12.33 1.10
C LEU A 321 -7.32 12.02 0.87
N TYR A 322 -8.11 12.99 0.48
CA TYR A 322 -9.53 12.78 0.20
C TYR A 322 -9.75 11.76 -0.91
N GLU A 323 -9.03 11.85 -2.01
CA GLU A 323 -9.15 10.91 -3.13
C GLU A 323 -8.71 9.48 -2.75
N LYS A 324 -7.55 9.35 -2.09
CA LYS A 324 -7.04 8.05 -1.63
C LYS A 324 -8.01 7.41 -0.62
N SER A 325 -8.56 8.21 0.31
CA SER A 325 -9.52 7.75 1.33
C SER A 325 -10.86 7.35 0.74
N LYS A 326 -11.41 8.17 -0.17
CA LYS A 326 -12.65 7.86 -0.89
C LYS A 326 -12.51 6.54 -1.67
N ASN A 327 -11.41 6.37 -2.38
CA ASN A 327 -11.14 5.14 -3.13
C ASN A 327 -10.99 3.92 -2.22
N PHE A 328 -10.37 4.08 -1.04
CA PHE A 328 -10.27 3.03 -0.04
C PHE A 328 -11.65 2.65 0.51
N LEU A 329 -12.45 3.63 0.97
CA LEU A 329 -13.79 3.39 1.51
C LEU A 329 -14.72 2.71 0.51
N ILE A 330 -14.70 3.14 -0.75
CA ILE A 330 -15.55 2.53 -1.78
C ILE A 330 -15.09 1.11 -2.10
N LYS A 331 -13.80 0.84 -2.23
CA LYS A 331 -13.30 -0.47 -2.68
C LYS A 331 -13.14 -1.48 -1.56
N ALA A 332 -12.49 -1.09 -0.46
CA ALA A 332 -12.24 -1.97 0.68
C ALA A 332 -13.42 -1.96 1.66
N GLY A 333 -13.98 -0.78 1.96
CA GLY A 333 -15.08 -0.64 2.89
C GLY A 333 -16.32 -1.40 2.45
N THR A 334 -16.75 -1.30 1.19
CA THR A 334 -17.91 -2.06 0.67
C THR A 334 -17.69 -3.56 0.72
N LEU A 335 -16.46 -4.02 0.42
CA LEU A 335 -16.13 -5.45 0.47
C LEU A 335 -16.16 -5.96 1.93
N ILE A 336 -15.51 -5.24 2.84
CA ILE A 336 -15.46 -5.62 4.27
C ILE A 336 -16.88 -5.62 4.85
N PHE A 337 -17.66 -4.59 4.57
CA PHE A 337 -19.07 -4.52 5.01
C PHE A 337 -19.92 -5.67 4.50
N ALA A 338 -19.86 -5.98 3.20
CA ALA A 338 -20.60 -7.10 2.63
C ALA A 338 -20.18 -8.43 3.26
N MET A 339 -18.88 -8.61 3.49
CA MET A 339 -18.36 -9.84 4.09
C MET A 339 -18.68 -9.96 5.58
N SER A 340 -18.73 -8.86 6.34
CA SER A 340 -19.15 -8.93 7.75
C SER A 340 -20.61 -9.33 7.89
N ILE A 341 -21.51 -8.86 7.02
CA ILE A 341 -22.90 -9.32 6.99
C ILE A 341 -22.99 -10.80 6.62
N ILE A 342 -22.25 -11.25 5.62
CA ILE A 342 -22.24 -12.66 5.22
C ILE A 342 -21.70 -13.54 6.37
N LEU A 343 -20.61 -13.14 7.01
CA LEU A 343 -20.03 -13.88 8.14
C LEU A 343 -21.00 -13.90 9.32
N TRP A 344 -21.63 -12.78 9.64
CA TRP A 344 -22.66 -12.74 10.68
C TRP A 344 -23.80 -13.73 10.38
N PHE A 345 -24.29 -13.75 9.14
CA PHE A 345 -25.35 -14.68 8.73
C PHE A 345 -24.89 -16.13 8.86
N LEU A 346 -23.70 -16.47 8.36
CA LEU A 346 -23.16 -17.82 8.42
C LEU A 346 -22.87 -18.29 9.84
N SER A 347 -22.54 -17.39 10.79
CA SER A 347 -22.24 -17.71 12.17
C SER A 347 -23.48 -17.84 13.07
N ASN A 348 -24.60 -17.20 12.72
CA ASN A 348 -25.80 -17.17 13.55
C ASN A 348 -26.95 -18.05 13.01
N PHE A 349 -26.82 -18.60 11.80
CA PHE A 349 -27.88 -19.41 11.19
C PHE A 349 -27.41 -20.81 10.83
N ASN A 350 -28.38 -21.74 10.97
CA ASN A 350 -28.31 -23.11 10.46
C ASN A 350 -29.54 -23.36 9.56
N PHE A 351 -29.59 -24.50 8.88
CA PHE A 351 -30.75 -24.89 8.05
C PHE A 351 -32.07 -25.00 8.85
N SER A 352 -32.01 -25.07 10.17
CA SER A 352 -33.17 -25.16 11.08
C SER A 352 -33.57 -23.82 11.71
N GLY A 353 -32.82 -22.72 11.49
CA GLY A 353 -33.06 -21.41 12.09
C GLY A 353 -31.84 -20.80 12.78
N MET A 354 -32.06 -19.92 13.73
CA MET A 354 -31.01 -19.29 14.51
C MET A 354 -30.43 -20.26 15.51
N THR A 355 -29.09 -20.31 15.61
CA THR A 355 -28.36 -21.30 16.43
C THR A 355 -27.07 -20.71 16.98
N ASP A 356 -26.46 -21.42 17.91
CA ASP A 356 -25.12 -21.09 18.40
C ASP A 356 -24.04 -21.29 17.33
N VAL A 357 -22.92 -20.60 17.48
CA VAL A 357 -21.81 -20.61 16.52
C VAL A 357 -21.30 -22.03 16.24
N ASN A 358 -21.35 -22.93 17.23
CA ASN A 358 -20.88 -24.31 17.09
C ASN A 358 -21.73 -25.17 16.12
N ASP A 359 -23.02 -24.88 16.01
CA ASP A 359 -23.96 -25.61 15.15
C ASP A 359 -24.33 -24.84 13.90
N SER A 360 -23.62 -23.76 13.62
CA SER A 360 -23.87 -22.84 12.48
C SER A 360 -23.43 -23.44 11.15
N ILE A 361 -23.90 -22.82 10.06
CA ILE A 361 -23.44 -23.12 8.70
C ILE A 361 -21.92 -22.90 8.60
N LEU A 362 -21.41 -21.88 9.30
CA LEU A 362 -19.96 -21.59 9.35
C LEU A 362 -19.16 -22.72 9.96
N ALA A 363 -19.64 -23.32 11.07
CA ALA A 363 -19.03 -24.51 11.69
C ALA A 363 -19.06 -25.71 10.76
N SER A 364 -20.15 -25.94 10.04
CA SER A 364 -20.30 -27.02 9.06
C SER A 364 -19.30 -26.86 7.90
N ILE A 365 -19.15 -25.66 7.35
CA ILE A 365 -18.15 -25.35 6.30
C ILE A 365 -16.74 -25.56 6.84
N GLY A 366 -16.46 -25.07 8.06
CA GLY A 366 -15.17 -25.26 8.73
C GLY A 366 -14.83 -26.72 8.93
N GLY A 367 -15.81 -27.53 9.36
CA GLY A 367 -15.67 -28.98 9.54
C GLY A 367 -15.37 -29.73 8.22
N PHE A 368 -15.99 -29.29 7.12
CA PHE A 368 -15.71 -29.88 5.81
C PHE A 368 -14.30 -29.55 5.29
N ILE A 369 -13.79 -28.36 5.63
CA ILE A 369 -12.44 -27.89 5.20
C ILE A 369 -11.35 -28.37 6.18
N ALA A 370 -11.67 -28.62 7.44
CA ALA A 370 -10.74 -29.01 8.48
C ALA A 370 -9.80 -30.19 8.11
N PRO A 371 -10.24 -31.26 7.41
CA PRO A 371 -9.38 -32.36 7.01
C PRO A 371 -8.20 -31.93 6.12
N ILE A 372 -8.37 -30.86 5.30
CA ILE A 372 -7.33 -30.34 4.42
C ILE A 372 -6.17 -29.76 5.24
N PHE A 373 -6.47 -29.16 6.40
CA PHE A 373 -5.50 -28.55 7.28
C PHE A 373 -4.95 -29.49 8.36
N LYS A 374 -5.48 -30.71 8.46
CA LYS A 374 -5.00 -31.72 9.40
C LYS A 374 -3.50 -32.03 9.27
N PRO A 375 -2.89 -32.14 8.05
CA PRO A 375 -1.46 -32.32 7.92
C PRO A 375 -0.61 -31.17 8.45
N LEU A 376 -1.20 -29.96 8.52
CA LEU A 376 -0.55 -28.74 9.01
C LEU A 376 -0.67 -28.59 10.55
N GLY A 377 -1.36 -29.52 11.23
CA GLY A 377 -1.49 -29.52 12.68
C GLY A 377 -2.67 -28.72 13.25
N PHE A 378 -3.60 -28.24 12.41
CA PHE A 378 -4.82 -27.53 12.83
C PHE A 378 -6.06 -28.01 12.07
N GLY A 379 -6.37 -29.30 12.22
CA GLY A 379 -7.50 -29.97 11.56
C GLY A 379 -8.83 -29.86 12.30
N ASN A 380 -9.09 -28.78 13.06
CA ASN A 380 -10.36 -28.50 13.72
C ASN A 380 -11.13 -27.41 12.96
N TRP A 381 -12.45 -27.40 13.10
CA TRP A 381 -13.31 -26.47 12.38
C TRP A 381 -13.07 -25.02 12.81
N GLN A 382 -12.76 -24.77 14.08
CA GLN A 382 -12.48 -23.44 14.62
C GLN A 382 -11.29 -22.77 13.93
N SER A 383 -10.18 -23.49 13.82
CA SER A 383 -8.98 -22.99 13.13
C SER A 383 -9.22 -22.81 11.64
N SER A 384 -9.98 -23.72 11.00
CA SER A 384 -10.30 -23.63 9.58
C SER A 384 -11.17 -22.41 9.27
N VAL A 385 -12.16 -22.11 10.12
CA VAL A 385 -12.99 -20.90 10.01
C VAL A 385 -12.16 -19.64 10.23
N SER A 386 -11.31 -19.61 11.25
CA SER A 386 -10.45 -18.46 11.51
C SER A 386 -9.48 -18.18 10.35
N LEU A 387 -8.99 -19.22 9.66
CA LEU A 387 -8.24 -19.07 8.43
C LEU A 387 -9.06 -18.46 7.29
N LEU A 388 -10.29 -18.96 7.08
CA LEU A 388 -11.18 -18.43 6.06
C LEU A 388 -11.53 -16.96 6.31
N THR A 389 -11.85 -16.59 7.54
CA THR A 389 -12.11 -15.20 7.90
C THR A 389 -10.86 -14.33 7.72
N GLY A 390 -9.68 -14.85 8.06
CA GLY A 390 -8.39 -14.17 7.84
C GLY A 390 -8.01 -13.97 6.38
N LEU A 391 -8.51 -14.81 5.46
CA LEU A 391 -8.37 -14.60 4.02
C LEU A 391 -9.19 -13.39 3.54
N ILE A 392 -10.30 -13.11 4.17
CA ILE A 392 -11.20 -12.01 3.81
C ILE A 392 -10.68 -10.70 4.41
N ALA A 393 -10.49 -10.69 5.73
CA ALA A 393 -9.97 -9.56 6.47
C ALA A 393 -9.04 -10.06 7.58
N LYS A 394 -7.78 -9.68 7.53
CA LYS A 394 -6.75 -10.18 8.46
C LYS A 394 -6.99 -9.76 9.91
N GLU A 395 -7.57 -8.59 10.09
CA GLU A 395 -7.96 -8.02 11.38
C GLU A 395 -9.08 -8.80 12.06
N THR A 396 -9.94 -9.46 11.31
CA THR A 396 -11.07 -10.22 11.87
C THR A 396 -10.66 -11.59 12.45
N VAL A 397 -9.42 -12.05 12.20
CA VAL A 397 -8.92 -13.32 12.74
C VAL A 397 -8.99 -13.34 14.26
N VAL A 398 -8.50 -12.29 14.92
CA VAL A 398 -8.49 -12.21 16.39
C VAL A 398 -9.92 -12.13 16.93
N SER A 399 -10.76 -11.31 16.32
CA SER A 399 -12.17 -11.18 16.73
C SER A 399 -12.94 -12.49 16.53
N SER A 400 -12.77 -13.16 15.38
CA SER A 400 -13.41 -14.45 15.13
C SER A 400 -12.90 -15.55 16.08
N MET A 401 -11.59 -15.58 16.36
CA MET A 401 -11.04 -16.49 17.39
C MET A 401 -11.60 -16.18 18.77
N GLY A 402 -11.70 -14.90 19.14
CA GLY A 402 -12.29 -14.47 20.42
C GLY A 402 -13.71 -14.98 20.59
N VAL A 403 -14.55 -14.87 19.58
CA VAL A 403 -15.92 -15.36 19.58
C VAL A 403 -15.98 -16.90 19.58
N ILE A 404 -15.22 -17.56 18.71
CA ILE A 404 -15.23 -19.02 18.56
C ILE A 404 -14.69 -19.74 19.82
N PHE A 405 -13.68 -19.16 20.47
CA PHE A 405 -13.08 -19.70 21.68
C PHE A 405 -13.65 -19.10 22.98
N ALA A 406 -14.79 -18.42 22.91
CA ALA A 406 -15.48 -17.81 24.05
C ALA A 406 -14.59 -16.91 24.93
N GLY A 407 -13.69 -16.15 24.32
CA GLY A 407 -12.79 -15.20 24.99
C GLY A 407 -11.57 -15.84 25.70
N ASN A 408 -11.49 -17.16 25.86
CA ASN A 408 -10.40 -17.86 26.55
C ASN A 408 -9.27 -18.29 25.59
N LEU A 409 -8.75 -17.35 24.80
CA LEU A 409 -7.71 -17.62 23.79
C LEU A 409 -6.43 -18.22 24.38
N GLU A 410 -5.99 -17.74 25.55
CA GLU A 410 -4.76 -18.22 26.21
C GLU A 410 -4.80 -19.70 26.59
N VAL A 411 -5.97 -20.20 27.01
CA VAL A 411 -6.16 -21.58 27.39
C VAL A 411 -6.47 -22.48 26.21
N MET A 412 -7.23 -21.99 25.25
CA MET A 412 -7.70 -22.79 24.12
C MET A 412 -6.68 -22.91 22.98
N LEU A 413 -5.84 -21.90 22.74
CA LEU A 413 -4.83 -21.93 21.68
C LEU A 413 -3.84 -23.11 21.81
N PRO A 414 -3.26 -23.42 23.00
CA PRO A 414 -2.37 -24.58 23.14
C PRO A 414 -3.05 -25.92 22.92
N LEU A 415 -4.36 -26.00 23.11
CA LEU A 415 -5.12 -27.23 22.89
C LEU A 415 -5.36 -27.52 21.40
N HIS A 416 -5.43 -26.47 20.59
CA HIS A 416 -5.77 -26.56 19.16
C HIS A 416 -4.59 -26.34 18.22
N PHE A 417 -3.51 -25.72 18.69
CA PHE A 417 -2.32 -25.42 17.91
C PHE A 417 -1.06 -25.89 18.60
N THR A 418 -0.11 -26.39 17.82
CA THR A 418 1.28 -26.55 18.26
C THR A 418 2.08 -25.30 17.85
N ALA A 419 3.24 -25.06 18.47
CA ALA A 419 4.09 -23.95 18.09
C ALA A 419 4.45 -23.95 16.59
N LEU A 420 4.67 -25.14 16.02
CA LEU A 420 4.96 -25.29 14.58
C LEU A 420 3.73 -25.00 13.71
N SER A 421 2.55 -25.49 14.10
CA SER A 421 1.31 -25.24 13.35
C SER A 421 0.88 -23.77 13.43
N ALA A 422 1.15 -23.09 14.54
CA ALA A 422 0.95 -21.65 14.66
C ALA A 422 1.80 -20.86 13.64
N PHE A 423 3.07 -21.23 13.47
CA PHE A 423 3.92 -20.65 12.42
C PHE A 423 3.34 -20.85 11.01
N LEU A 424 2.94 -22.07 10.68
CA LEU A 424 2.34 -22.40 9.38
C LEU A 424 1.00 -21.69 9.15
N PHE A 425 0.21 -21.49 10.19
CA PHE A 425 -1.04 -20.73 10.12
C PHE A 425 -0.83 -19.30 9.62
N PHE A 426 0.25 -18.66 10.02
CA PHE A 426 0.59 -17.29 9.56
C PHE A 426 0.96 -17.23 8.09
N ASP A 427 1.68 -18.21 7.58
CA ASP A 427 2.11 -18.23 6.18
C ASP A 427 0.97 -18.56 5.23
N VAL A 428 0.09 -19.49 5.58
CA VAL A 428 -1.04 -19.89 4.74
C VAL A 428 -2.09 -18.75 4.62
N SER A 429 -2.28 -17.95 5.65
CA SER A 429 -3.22 -16.81 5.61
C SER A 429 -2.79 -15.66 4.69
N ALA A 430 -1.58 -15.73 4.12
CA ALA A 430 -0.99 -14.62 3.35
C ALA A 430 -1.39 -14.49 1.86
N PRO A 431 -1.50 -15.55 1.04
CA PRO A 431 -1.43 -15.37 -0.42
C PRO A 431 -2.73 -15.44 -1.24
N VAL A 432 -3.87 -15.88 -0.72
CA VAL A 432 -4.97 -16.35 -1.59
C VAL A 432 -5.86 -15.23 -2.21
N PHE A 433 -5.92 -14.03 -1.64
CA PHE A 433 -6.93 -13.02 -2.01
C PHE A 433 -6.66 -12.16 -3.27
N LYS A 434 -5.73 -12.52 -4.15
CA LYS A 434 -5.14 -11.57 -5.11
C LYS A 434 -5.51 -11.63 -6.59
N ARG A 435 -6.31 -12.57 -7.02
CA ARG A 435 -6.64 -12.64 -8.47
C ARG A 435 -7.60 -11.55 -8.96
N ARG A 436 -8.41 -10.95 -8.06
CA ARG A 436 -9.46 -9.97 -8.41
C ARG A 436 -9.08 -8.49 -8.31
N ILE A 437 -7.99 -8.15 -7.63
CA ILE A 437 -7.60 -6.73 -7.46
C ILE A 437 -6.55 -6.29 -8.49
N ALA A 438 -5.90 -7.22 -9.16
CA ALA A 438 -4.85 -6.95 -10.15
C ALA A 438 -5.37 -6.71 -11.58
N ASN A 439 -6.66 -6.95 -11.87
CA ASN A 439 -7.30 -6.63 -13.16
C ASN A 439 -7.97 -5.26 -13.11
#